data_39da2bb0b5cf29fb5cdf4bf30cbaecd7
#
_entry.id   39da2bb0b5cf29fb5cdf4bf30cbaecd7
#
_cell.length_a   1.000
_cell.length_b   1.000
_cell.length_c   1.000
_cell.angle_alpha   90.00
_cell.angle_beta   90.00
_cell.angle_gamma   90.00
#
_symmetry.space_group_name_H-M   'P 1'
#
loop_
_entity.id
_entity.type
_entity.pdbx_description
1 polymer ?
#
loop_
_entity_poly.entity_id
_entity_poly.type
_entity_poly.pdbx_seq_one_letter_code
_entity_poly.pdbx_strand_id
1 'polypeptide(L)'
;MKALRHYNSTMKNQFERFNGLERLYGKGSLQRLSACHVAVIGIGGAGSWLVEALARSGIGQMTLFDADDICVSNTNRQLHALDGTFGQNKVDVMKARCLAISPEMQVNAMATFVTPSNMAMLMEQGFDLVIDACDSFRVKVELIAWCRRNKQKILVVGAAGGRTDPTLIRIRDLAKTEQDALLALIR
;
A
#
# COMPACT_ATOMS: atom_id res chain seq x y z
N MET A 1 -16.99 8.72 30.60
CA MET A 1 -18.10 9.12 29.71
C MET A 1 -17.68 9.88 28.44
N LYS A 2 -16.73 10.82 28.50
CA LYS A 2 -16.23 11.54 27.29
C LYS A 2 -15.55 10.61 26.27
N ALA A 3 -14.68 9.68 26.70
CA ALA A 3 -13.98 8.74 25.83
C ALA A 3 -14.92 7.77 25.09
N LEU A 4 -15.96 7.26 25.75
CA LEU A 4 -16.98 6.38 25.13
C LEU A 4 -17.85 7.11 24.09
N ARG A 5 -18.16 8.41 24.34
CA ARG A 5 -18.89 9.21 23.35
C ARG A 5 -18.03 9.52 22.12
N HIS A 6 -16.74 9.78 22.34
CA HIS A 6 -15.79 10.01 21.25
C HIS A 6 -15.61 8.74 20.42
N TYR A 7 -15.37 7.60 21.05
CA TYR A 7 -15.27 6.28 20.38
C TYR A 7 -16.52 5.96 19.53
N ASN A 8 -17.72 6.15 20.09
CA ASN A 8 -18.96 5.90 19.36
C ASN A 8 -19.17 6.86 18.16
N SER A 9 -18.75 8.12 18.26
CA SER A 9 -18.83 9.09 17.14
C SER A 9 -17.84 8.75 16.03
N THR A 10 -16.63 8.32 16.39
CA THR A 10 -15.56 7.90 15.50
C THR A 10 -15.98 6.68 14.69
N MET A 11 -16.47 5.64 15.36
CA MET A 11 -16.96 4.42 14.71
C MET A 11 -18.15 4.70 13.78
N LYS A 12 -19.05 5.60 14.17
CA LYS A 12 -20.17 6.01 13.34
C LYS A 12 -19.68 6.71 12.06
N ASN A 13 -18.75 7.64 12.17
CA ASN A 13 -18.18 8.33 11.01
C ASN A 13 -17.45 7.39 10.06
N GLN A 14 -16.68 6.43 10.58
CA GLN A 14 -16.01 5.41 9.77
C GLN A 14 -17.01 4.53 9.04
N PHE A 15 -18.06 4.08 9.73
CA PHE A 15 -19.12 3.30 9.11
C PHE A 15 -19.84 4.08 8.01
N GLU A 16 -20.20 5.34 8.23
CA GLU A 16 -20.84 6.18 7.21
C GLU A 16 -19.97 6.38 5.97
N ARG A 17 -18.63 6.53 6.13
CA ARG A 17 -17.69 6.69 5.02
C ARG A 17 -17.58 5.43 4.16
N PHE A 18 -17.60 4.25 4.76
CA PHE A 18 -17.20 2.99 4.11
C PHE A 18 -18.29 1.91 4.09
N ASN A 19 -19.54 2.20 4.48
CA ASN A 19 -20.62 1.20 4.56
C ASN A 19 -20.95 0.52 3.23
N GLY A 20 -20.62 1.15 2.11
CA GLY A 20 -20.75 0.55 0.79
C GLY A 20 -19.93 -0.74 0.62
N LEU A 21 -18.82 -0.86 1.36
CA LEU A 21 -17.97 -2.06 1.33
C LEU A 21 -18.66 -3.27 1.96
N GLU A 22 -19.50 -3.07 2.98
CA GLU A 22 -20.28 -4.17 3.56
C GLU A 22 -21.34 -4.73 2.60
N ARG A 23 -21.86 -3.90 1.69
CA ARG A 23 -22.74 -4.37 0.62
C ARG A 23 -22.00 -5.22 -0.42
N LEU A 24 -20.72 -4.90 -0.66
CA LEU A 24 -19.87 -5.60 -1.63
C LEU A 24 -19.26 -6.88 -1.05
N TYR A 25 -18.72 -6.81 0.16
CA TYR A 25 -17.93 -7.89 0.77
C TYR A 25 -18.63 -8.61 1.93
N GLY A 26 -19.88 -8.24 2.23
CA GLY A 26 -20.69 -8.84 3.29
C GLY A 26 -20.49 -8.18 4.66
N LYS A 27 -21.46 -8.45 5.54
CA LYS A 27 -21.50 -7.90 6.90
C LYS A 27 -20.23 -8.21 7.70
N GLY A 28 -19.72 -7.22 8.42
CA GLY A 28 -18.48 -7.32 9.22
C GLY A 28 -17.19 -7.19 8.40
N SER A 29 -17.27 -6.98 7.08
CA SER A 29 -16.07 -6.76 6.25
C SER A 29 -15.34 -5.48 6.64
N LEU A 30 -16.07 -4.41 6.94
CA LEU A 30 -15.48 -3.15 7.36
C LEU A 30 -14.71 -3.28 8.68
N GLN A 31 -15.24 -4.04 9.64
CA GLN A 31 -14.55 -4.33 10.90
C GLN A 31 -13.24 -5.09 10.65
N ARG A 32 -13.25 -6.09 9.75
CA ARG A 32 -12.03 -6.83 9.39
C ARG A 32 -11.00 -5.94 8.70
N LEU A 33 -11.43 -5.10 7.75
CA LEU A 33 -10.54 -4.18 7.03
C LEU A 33 -9.95 -3.12 7.97
N SER A 34 -10.75 -2.58 8.88
CA SER A 34 -10.29 -1.59 9.86
C SER A 34 -9.31 -2.16 10.91
N ALA A 35 -9.28 -3.47 11.09
CA ALA A 35 -8.32 -4.14 11.95
C ALA A 35 -7.00 -4.50 11.24
N CYS A 36 -6.96 -4.41 9.91
CA CYS A 36 -5.77 -4.78 9.13
C CYS A 36 -4.66 -3.74 9.19
N HIS A 37 -3.42 -4.23 9.28
CA HIS A 37 -2.19 -3.46 9.10
C HIS A 37 -1.50 -3.88 7.78
N VAL A 38 -1.38 -2.96 6.83
CA VAL A 38 -0.80 -3.22 5.51
C VAL A 38 0.51 -2.45 5.32
N ALA A 39 1.57 -3.14 4.92
CA ALA A 39 2.79 -2.51 4.46
C ALA A 39 2.74 -2.29 2.95
N VAL A 40 3.12 -1.09 2.48
CA VAL A 40 3.30 -0.78 1.05
C VAL A 40 4.73 -0.32 0.81
N ILE A 41 5.46 -1.06 -0.03
CA ILE A 41 6.85 -0.81 -0.36
C ILE A 41 6.94 -0.26 -1.78
N GLY A 42 7.45 0.97 -1.89
CA GLY A 42 7.47 1.75 -3.12
C GLY A 42 6.18 2.53 -3.34
N ILE A 43 6.27 3.87 -3.24
CA ILE A 43 5.13 4.80 -3.38
C ILE A 43 5.23 5.53 -4.74
N GLY A 44 5.58 4.80 -5.78
CA GLY A 44 5.65 5.27 -7.15
C GLY A 44 4.33 5.22 -7.90
N GLY A 45 4.38 4.91 -9.21
CA GLY A 45 3.20 4.88 -10.10
C GLY A 45 2.12 3.91 -9.63
N ALA A 46 2.45 2.66 -9.34
CA ALA A 46 1.48 1.69 -8.83
C ALA A 46 1.20 1.89 -7.33
N GLY A 47 2.25 2.10 -6.51
CA GLY A 47 2.12 2.18 -5.05
C GLY A 47 1.28 3.36 -4.58
N SER A 48 1.38 4.54 -5.19
CA SER A 48 0.57 5.70 -4.80
C SER A 48 -0.93 5.47 -5.00
N TRP A 49 -1.32 4.82 -6.11
CA TRP A 49 -2.72 4.45 -6.37
C TRP A 49 -3.20 3.31 -5.46
N LEU A 50 -2.33 2.35 -5.12
CA LEU A 50 -2.63 1.31 -4.15
C LEU A 50 -2.91 1.88 -2.76
N VAL A 51 -2.08 2.81 -2.29
CA VAL A 51 -2.29 3.50 -1.00
C VAL A 51 -3.62 4.24 -0.98
N GLU A 52 -3.96 4.97 -2.05
CA GLU A 52 -5.26 5.63 -2.20
C GLU A 52 -6.43 4.62 -2.13
N ALA A 53 -6.32 3.52 -2.87
CA ALA A 53 -7.35 2.48 -2.90
C ALA A 53 -7.54 1.83 -1.53
N LEU A 54 -6.46 1.51 -0.82
CA LEU A 54 -6.49 0.94 0.54
C LEU A 54 -7.13 1.91 1.54
N ALA A 55 -6.75 3.20 1.48
CA ALA A 55 -7.34 4.23 2.33
C ALA A 55 -8.86 4.33 2.12
N ARG A 56 -9.31 4.32 0.86
CA ARG A 56 -10.74 4.34 0.48
C ARG A 56 -11.46 3.01 0.74
N SER A 57 -10.72 1.96 1.01
CA SER A 57 -11.27 0.66 1.41
C SER A 57 -11.37 0.49 2.93
N GLY A 58 -11.10 1.53 3.71
CA GLY A 58 -11.27 1.50 5.16
C GLY A 58 -10.25 0.65 5.90
N ILE A 59 -9.04 0.46 5.33
CA ILE A 59 -7.91 -0.16 6.03
C ILE A 59 -7.56 0.70 7.25
N GLY A 60 -7.39 0.07 8.42
CA GLY A 60 -7.18 0.80 9.67
C GLY A 60 -5.75 1.25 9.89
N GLN A 61 -4.77 0.51 9.39
CA GLN A 61 -3.35 0.87 9.55
C GLN A 61 -2.54 0.60 8.29
N MET A 62 -1.68 1.54 7.91
CA MET A 62 -0.69 1.37 6.85
C MET A 62 0.69 1.83 7.28
N THR A 63 1.72 1.11 6.81
CA THR A 63 3.12 1.56 6.86
C THR A 63 3.62 1.70 5.43
N LEU A 64 4.07 2.90 5.07
CA LEU A 64 4.52 3.27 3.73
C LEU A 64 6.04 3.39 3.72
N PHE A 65 6.71 2.70 2.79
CA PHE A 65 8.17 2.71 2.65
C PHE A 65 8.56 3.27 1.28
N ASP A 66 9.21 4.42 1.27
CA ASP A 66 9.83 5.04 0.08
C ASP A 66 10.74 6.17 0.57
N ALA A 67 11.93 6.32 0.01
CA ALA A 67 12.86 7.38 0.40
C ALA A 67 12.96 8.48 -0.65
N ASP A 68 12.24 8.37 -1.77
CA ASP A 68 12.27 9.37 -2.82
C ASP A 68 11.46 10.61 -2.47
N ASP A 69 11.90 11.72 -3.06
CA ASP A 69 11.12 12.94 -3.17
C ASP A 69 10.24 12.92 -4.44
N ILE A 70 9.22 13.76 -4.43
CA ILE A 70 8.33 13.96 -5.56
C ILE A 70 9.03 14.83 -6.62
N CYS A 71 9.16 14.30 -7.84
CA CYS A 71 9.72 15.01 -8.98
C CYS A 71 8.63 15.44 -9.98
N VAL A 72 8.88 16.51 -10.73
CA VAL A 72 7.98 16.99 -11.79
C VAL A 72 7.70 15.87 -12.82
N SER A 73 8.70 15.06 -13.16
CA SER A 73 8.55 13.91 -14.07
C SER A 73 7.63 12.80 -13.57
N ASN A 74 7.21 12.86 -12.32
CA ASN A 74 6.25 11.89 -11.75
C ASN A 74 4.78 12.22 -12.08
N THR A 75 4.51 13.45 -12.55
CA THR A 75 3.15 13.99 -12.74
C THR A 75 2.27 13.12 -13.64
N ASN A 76 2.85 12.44 -14.63
CA ASN A 76 2.11 11.65 -15.59
C ASN A 76 1.55 10.32 -15.05
N ARG A 77 1.97 9.88 -13.82
CA ARG A 77 1.58 8.57 -13.30
C ARG A 77 1.51 8.43 -11.77
N GLN A 78 2.07 9.34 -10.99
CA GLN A 78 2.08 9.27 -9.53
C GLN A 78 1.06 10.22 -8.93
N LEU A 79 0.18 9.71 -8.10
CA LEU A 79 -0.98 10.40 -7.54
C LEU A 79 -0.62 11.66 -6.75
N HIS A 80 0.49 11.61 -6.02
CA HIS A 80 0.95 12.69 -5.14
C HIS A 80 1.72 13.80 -5.88
N ALA A 81 2.07 13.60 -7.17
CA ALA A 81 2.83 14.56 -7.95
C ALA A 81 1.92 15.68 -8.49
N LEU A 82 1.72 16.68 -7.67
CA LEU A 82 0.86 17.84 -7.89
C LEU A 82 1.66 19.13 -7.71
N ASP A 83 1.16 20.23 -8.25
CA ASP A 83 1.72 21.56 -7.98
C ASP A 83 1.73 21.78 -6.44
N GLY A 84 2.88 22.28 -5.95
CA GLY A 84 3.09 22.51 -4.51
C GLY A 84 3.57 21.28 -3.70
N THR A 85 3.69 20.09 -4.31
CA THR A 85 4.22 18.89 -3.63
C THR A 85 5.64 18.50 -4.09
N PHE A 86 6.15 19.09 -5.15
CA PHE A 86 7.49 18.78 -5.67
C PHE A 86 8.59 19.06 -4.63
N GLY A 87 9.53 18.12 -4.49
CA GLY A 87 10.61 18.18 -3.51
C GLY A 87 10.19 17.70 -2.10
N GLN A 88 8.94 17.33 -1.86
CA GLN A 88 8.50 16.72 -0.60
C GLN A 88 8.64 15.19 -0.67
N ASN A 89 8.84 14.53 0.47
CA ASN A 89 8.89 13.09 0.52
C ASN A 89 7.56 12.47 0.10
N LYS A 90 7.59 11.45 -0.76
CA LYS A 90 6.39 10.75 -1.25
C LYS A 90 5.54 10.20 -0.11
N VAL A 91 6.17 9.59 0.90
CA VAL A 91 5.45 8.97 2.02
C VAL A 91 4.72 9.98 2.89
N ASP A 92 5.28 11.18 3.08
CA ASP A 92 4.66 12.21 3.91
C ASP A 92 3.43 12.81 3.23
N VAL A 93 3.53 13.11 1.92
CA VAL A 93 2.40 13.62 1.14
C VAL A 93 1.28 12.58 1.08
N MET A 94 1.61 11.30 0.88
CA MET A 94 0.61 10.23 0.89
C MET A 94 0.01 9.99 2.27
N LYS A 95 0.77 10.11 3.36
CA LYS A 95 0.23 10.09 4.73
C LYS A 95 -0.81 11.18 4.93
N ALA A 96 -0.49 12.43 4.57
CA ALA A 96 -1.44 13.55 4.69
C ALA A 96 -2.72 13.27 3.89
N ARG A 97 -2.59 12.72 2.69
CA ARG A 97 -3.72 12.33 1.85
C ARG A 97 -4.57 11.22 2.45
N CYS A 98 -3.96 10.18 3.01
CA CYS A 98 -4.68 9.10 3.70
C CYS A 98 -5.50 9.64 4.88
N LEU A 99 -4.90 10.52 5.70
CA LEU A 99 -5.58 11.14 6.83
C LEU A 99 -6.72 12.09 6.41
N ALA A 100 -6.62 12.71 5.24
CA ALA A 100 -7.72 13.48 4.65
C ALA A 100 -8.89 12.58 4.19
N ILE A 101 -8.62 11.34 3.77
CA ILE A 101 -9.65 10.35 3.40
C ILE A 101 -10.27 9.72 4.65
N SER A 102 -9.44 9.29 5.59
CA SER A 102 -9.83 8.60 6.82
C SER A 102 -9.00 9.13 8.01
N PRO A 103 -9.50 10.14 8.73
CA PRO A 103 -8.78 10.75 9.85
C PRO A 103 -8.43 9.78 10.99
N GLU A 104 -9.15 8.67 11.07
CA GLU A 104 -8.98 7.65 12.10
C GLU A 104 -7.89 6.61 11.74
N MET A 105 -7.42 6.64 10.50
CA MET A 105 -6.40 5.71 10.02
C MET A 105 -5.05 5.98 10.69
N GLN A 106 -4.33 4.94 11.03
CA GLN A 106 -2.94 5.03 11.47
C GLN A 106 -2.02 4.89 10.26
N VAL A 107 -1.22 5.93 9.97
CA VAL A 107 -0.28 5.89 8.84
C VAL A 107 1.13 6.19 9.33
N ASN A 108 2.00 5.19 9.21
CA ASN A 108 3.43 5.29 9.46
C ASN A 108 4.15 5.61 8.14
N ALA A 109 4.64 6.84 8.00
CA ALA A 109 5.45 7.25 6.85
C ALA A 109 6.92 6.98 7.17
N MET A 110 7.54 6.07 6.43
CA MET A 110 8.93 5.66 6.61
C MET A 110 9.72 6.12 5.38
N ALA A 111 10.36 7.29 5.47
CA ALA A 111 11.23 7.85 4.42
C ALA A 111 12.53 7.03 4.33
N THR A 112 12.41 5.76 4.00
CA THR A 112 13.53 4.82 3.87
C THR A 112 13.27 3.80 2.78
N PHE A 113 14.32 3.40 2.05
CA PHE A 113 14.24 2.26 1.16
C PHE A 113 14.33 0.95 1.95
N VAL A 114 13.47 0.01 1.59
CA VAL A 114 13.64 -1.38 2.01
C VAL A 114 14.82 -1.97 1.23
N THR A 115 15.77 -2.53 1.94
CA THR A 115 16.98 -3.16 1.40
C THR A 115 17.18 -4.53 2.03
N PRO A 116 17.98 -5.44 1.44
CA PRO A 116 18.26 -6.72 2.07
C PRO A 116 18.81 -6.60 3.50
N SER A 117 19.55 -5.52 3.80
CA SER A 117 20.19 -5.33 5.11
C SER A 117 19.25 -4.87 6.21
N ASN A 118 18.18 -4.12 5.89
CA ASN A 118 17.21 -3.62 6.87
C ASN A 118 15.84 -4.32 6.82
N MET A 119 15.62 -5.15 5.82
CA MET A 119 14.33 -5.79 5.56
C MET A 119 13.79 -6.57 6.76
N ALA A 120 14.59 -7.41 7.37
CA ALA A 120 14.15 -8.21 8.51
C ALA A 120 13.59 -7.33 9.63
N MET A 121 14.36 -6.32 10.05
CA MET A 121 13.97 -5.36 11.09
C MET A 121 12.68 -4.60 10.72
N LEU A 122 12.55 -4.15 9.46
CA LEU A 122 11.39 -3.39 9.01
C LEU A 122 10.13 -4.26 8.91
N MET A 123 10.27 -5.54 8.58
CA MET A 123 9.15 -6.47 8.42
C MET A 123 8.70 -7.14 9.73
N GLU A 124 9.45 -7.04 10.81
CA GLU A 124 9.09 -7.58 12.13
C GLU A 124 7.94 -6.84 12.82
N GLN A 125 7.45 -5.75 12.24
CA GLN A 125 6.34 -4.95 12.81
C GLN A 125 4.97 -5.67 12.81
N GLY A 126 4.86 -6.84 12.17
CA GLY A 126 3.63 -7.66 12.15
C GLY A 126 2.57 -7.08 11.22
N PHE A 127 2.71 -7.34 9.92
CA PHE A 127 1.74 -6.93 8.89
C PHE A 127 0.78 -8.07 8.55
N ASP A 128 -0.49 -7.76 8.33
CA ASP A 128 -1.45 -8.72 7.79
C ASP A 128 -1.19 -9.00 6.30
N LEU A 129 -0.67 -7.98 5.59
CA LEU A 129 -0.29 -8.07 4.19
C LEU A 129 0.87 -7.13 3.90
N VAL A 130 1.84 -7.62 3.15
CA VAL A 130 2.90 -6.81 2.52
C VAL A 130 2.59 -6.65 1.04
N ILE A 131 2.62 -5.42 0.52
CA ILE A 131 2.46 -5.13 -0.91
C ILE A 131 3.76 -4.55 -1.42
N ASP A 132 4.38 -5.25 -2.35
CA ASP A 132 5.60 -4.82 -3.01
C ASP A 132 5.26 -4.16 -4.35
N ALA A 133 5.37 -2.84 -4.41
CA ALA A 133 5.21 -2.00 -5.59
C ALA A 133 6.51 -1.28 -6.00
N CYS A 134 7.67 -1.70 -5.45
CA CYS A 134 8.97 -1.17 -5.86
C CYS A 134 9.39 -1.75 -7.22
N ASP A 135 10.34 -1.11 -7.88
CA ASP A 135 10.90 -1.52 -9.19
C ASP A 135 12.24 -2.27 -9.06
N SER A 136 12.79 -2.38 -7.86
CA SER A 136 14.06 -3.04 -7.61
C SER A 136 13.93 -4.57 -7.65
N PHE A 137 14.48 -5.19 -8.69
CA PHE A 137 14.54 -6.65 -8.81
C PHE A 137 15.12 -7.32 -7.57
N ARG A 138 16.27 -6.83 -7.08
CA ARG A 138 16.96 -7.43 -5.92
C ARG A 138 16.09 -7.37 -4.67
N VAL A 139 15.48 -6.24 -4.40
CA VAL A 139 14.58 -6.08 -3.24
C VAL A 139 13.38 -7.02 -3.35
N LYS A 140 12.75 -7.12 -4.54
CA LYS A 140 11.64 -8.03 -4.77
C LYS A 140 11.99 -9.49 -4.46
N VAL A 141 13.11 -9.98 -4.98
CA VAL A 141 13.54 -11.37 -4.75
C VAL A 141 13.73 -11.64 -3.26
N GLU A 142 14.47 -10.78 -2.58
CA GLU A 142 14.75 -10.93 -1.14
C GLU A 142 13.48 -10.82 -0.30
N LEU A 143 12.59 -9.89 -0.65
CA LEU A 143 11.33 -9.67 0.07
C LEU A 143 10.39 -10.89 -0.08
N ILE A 144 10.25 -11.42 -1.29
CA ILE A 144 9.48 -12.64 -1.54
C ILE A 144 10.05 -13.81 -0.73
N ALA A 145 11.39 -13.98 -0.78
CA ALA A 145 12.05 -15.04 -0.04
C ALA A 145 11.89 -14.89 1.48
N TRP A 146 11.99 -13.66 2.01
CA TRP A 146 11.76 -13.37 3.42
C TRP A 146 10.31 -13.67 3.82
N CYS A 147 9.34 -13.13 3.07
CA CYS A 147 7.92 -13.33 3.34
C CYS A 147 7.55 -14.82 3.30
N ARG A 148 8.08 -15.59 2.34
CA ARG A 148 7.85 -17.03 2.24
C ARG A 148 8.40 -17.79 3.46
N ARG A 149 9.63 -17.50 3.88
CA ARG A 149 10.25 -18.13 5.07
C ARG A 149 9.47 -17.84 6.35
N ASN A 150 8.94 -16.61 6.48
CA ASN A 150 8.22 -16.18 7.68
C ASN A 150 6.69 -16.36 7.58
N LYS A 151 6.20 -17.02 6.53
CA LYS A 151 4.75 -17.22 6.28
C LYS A 151 3.96 -15.89 6.22
N GLN A 152 4.64 -14.81 5.86
CA GLN A 152 4.06 -13.49 5.66
C GLN A 152 3.32 -13.44 4.32
N LYS A 153 2.06 -12.98 4.33
CA LYS A 153 1.32 -12.77 3.08
C LYS A 153 1.94 -11.63 2.30
N ILE A 154 2.16 -11.84 1.00
CA ILE A 154 2.71 -10.84 0.11
C ILE A 154 1.94 -10.78 -1.21
N LEU A 155 1.71 -9.56 -1.70
CA LEU A 155 1.26 -9.26 -3.06
C LEU A 155 2.39 -8.50 -3.78
N VAL A 156 2.81 -8.99 -4.93
CA VAL A 156 3.89 -8.38 -5.71
C VAL A 156 3.33 -7.76 -6.98
N VAL A 157 3.60 -6.48 -7.19
CA VAL A 157 3.24 -5.78 -8.42
C VAL A 157 4.34 -5.99 -9.46
N GLY A 158 3.94 -6.40 -10.66
CA GLY A 158 4.83 -6.51 -11.81
C GLY A 158 5.18 -5.18 -12.45
N ALA A 159 5.88 -5.22 -13.58
CA ALA A 159 6.25 -4.05 -14.34
C ALA A 159 5.12 -3.58 -15.27
N ALA A 160 4.68 -2.32 -15.12
CA ALA A 160 3.61 -1.74 -15.95
C ALA A 160 4.14 -0.98 -17.19
N GLY A 161 5.45 -0.76 -17.28
CA GLY A 161 6.05 0.01 -18.38
C GLY A 161 5.75 -0.58 -19.76
N GLY A 162 5.33 0.28 -20.70
CA GLY A 162 4.99 -0.12 -22.06
C GLY A 162 3.67 -0.88 -22.24
N ARG A 163 2.85 -0.98 -21.19
CA ARG A 163 1.53 -1.66 -21.24
C ARG A 163 0.42 -0.64 -21.39
N THR A 164 -0.47 -0.89 -22.32
CA THR A 164 -1.55 0.05 -22.69
C THR A 164 -2.95 -0.49 -22.40
N ASP A 165 -3.11 -1.81 -22.26
CA ASP A 165 -4.41 -2.44 -22.02
C ASP A 165 -4.58 -2.85 -20.53
N PRO A 166 -5.34 -2.08 -19.73
CA PRO A 166 -5.57 -2.39 -18.32
C PRO A 166 -6.45 -3.63 -18.11
N THR A 167 -7.17 -4.10 -19.13
CA THR A 167 -8.03 -5.28 -19.02
C THR A 167 -7.23 -6.57 -18.90
N LEU A 168 -5.93 -6.52 -19.21
CA LEU A 168 -5.00 -7.64 -19.09
C LEU A 168 -4.39 -7.80 -17.68
N ILE A 169 -4.70 -6.91 -16.74
CA ILE A 169 -4.24 -7.05 -15.36
C ILE A 169 -4.82 -8.33 -14.76
N ARG A 170 -3.97 -9.18 -14.19
CA ARG A 170 -4.34 -10.44 -13.53
C ARG A 170 -3.62 -10.60 -12.19
N ILE A 171 -4.32 -11.19 -11.23
CA ILE A 171 -3.71 -11.68 -10.00
C ILE A 171 -3.47 -13.18 -10.18
N ARG A 172 -2.22 -13.61 -10.07
CA ARG A 172 -1.79 -14.99 -10.27
C ARG A 172 -0.76 -15.37 -9.21
N ASP A 173 -0.63 -16.66 -8.94
CA ASP A 173 0.55 -17.18 -8.27
C ASP A 173 1.81 -16.84 -9.09
N LEU A 174 2.91 -16.49 -8.44
CA LEU A 174 4.14 -16.07 -9.12
C LEU A 174 4.63 -17.12 -10.11
N ALA A 175 4.51 -18.40 -9.77
CA ALA A 175 4.89 -19.51 -10.67
C ALA A 175 4.04 -19.61 -11.94
N LYS A 176 2.88 -18.93 -11.97
CA LYS A 176 1.93 -18.93 -13.09
C LYS A 176 1.81 -17.57 -13.78
N THR A 177 2.72 -16.63 -13.46
CA THR A 177 2.73 -15.32 -14.12
C THR A 177 3.22 -15.44 -15.56
N GLU A 178 2.57 -14.72 -16.45
CA GLU A 178 2.88 -14.69 -17.88
C GLU A 178 3.05 -13.24 -18.33
N GLN A 179 3.79 -13.04 -19.42
CA GLN A 179 3.92 -11.76 -20.12
C GLN A 179 4.46 -10.60 -19.26
N ASP A 180 5.15 -10.89 -18.17
CA ASP A 180 5.83 -9.88 -17.34
C ASP A 180 7.31 -10.24 -17.22
N ALA A 181 8.17 -9.43 -17.86
CA ALA A 181 9.60 -9.69 -17.93
C ALA A 181 10.27 -9.63 -16.54
N LEU A 182 9.82 -8.71 -15.67
CA LEU A 182 10.34 -8.60 -14.31
C LEU A 182 9.96 -9.82 -13.47
N LEU A 183 8.70 -10.21 -13.47
CA LEU A 183 8.23 -11.36 -12.70
C LEU A 183 8.76 -12.69 -13.26
N ALA A 184 9.01 -12.78 -14.56
CA ALA A 184 9.65 -13.95 -15.17
C ALA A 184 11.08 -14.17 -14.68
N LEU A 185 11.82 -13.10 -14.41
CA LEU A 185 13.18 -13.18 -13.83
C LEU A 185 13.18 -13.57 -12.34
N ILE A 186 12.09 -13.30 -11.63
CA ILE A 186 11.94 -13.56 -10.19
C ILE A 186 11.49 -15.02 -9.93
N ARG A 187 10.79 -15.61 -10.88
CA ARG A 187 10.22 -16.95 -10.86
C ARG A 187 11.30 -18.05 -10.91
#